data_8cce8be9eade0960de76b788528ac18e
#
_entry.id   8cce8be9eade0960de76b788528ac18e
#
_cell.length_a   1.000
_cell.length_b   1.000
_cell.length_c   1.000
_cell.angle_alpha   90.00
_cell.angle_beta   90.00
_cell.angle_gamma   90.00
#
_symmetry.space_group_name_H-M   'P 1'
#
loop_
_entity.id
_entity.type
_entity.pdbx_description
1 polymer ?
#
loop_
_entity_poly.entity_id
_entity_poly.type
_entity_poly.pdbx_seq_one_letter_code
_entity_poly.pdbx_strand_id
1 'polypeptide(L)' 'MVVGNHRDAWVYGALDPSSATASMMEVTRAITSVVKATGWRPRRTLVFCSWGAEEHGLLGSTEFTEVK' A
#
# COMPACT_ATOMS: atom_id res chain seq x y z
N MET A 1 1.80 -3.08 11.70
CA MET A 1 1.56 -1.78 11.05
C MET A 1 1.18 -2.00 9.61
N VAL A 2 0.13 -1.37 9.16
CA VAL A 2 -0.39 -1.54 7.80
C VAL A 2 -0.22 -0.25 7.02
N VAL A 3 0.34 -0.36 5.82
CA VAL A 3 0.51 0.76 4.90
C VAL A 3 -0.14 0.35 3.58
N GLY A 4 -1.05 1.15 3.09
CA GLY A 4 -1.74 0.78 1.87
C GLY A 4 -2.29 1.94 1.08
N ASN A 5 -2.69 1.64 -0.13
CA ASN A 5 -3.42 2.58 -0.98
C ASN A 5 -4.29 1.79 -1.93
N HIS A 6 -5.26 2.47 -2.55
CA HIS A 6 -6.11 1.81 -3.51
C HIS A 6 -5.45 1.74 -4.88
N ARG A 7 -5.96 0.86 -5.74
CA ARG A 7 -5.45 0.68 -7.08
C ARG A 7 -6.51 0.85 -8.16
N ASP A 8 -7.76 0.96 -7.75
CA ASP A 8 -8.84 1.19 -8.71
C ASP A 8 -8.89 2.67 -9.12
N ALA A 9 -9.46 2.91 -10.27
CA ALA A 9 -9.57 4.25 -10.82
C ALA A 9 -10.80 4.32 -11.72
N TRP A 10 -11.35 5.54 -11.86
CA TRP A 10 -12.49 5.74 -12.74
C TRP A 10 -12.12 5.54 -14.20
N VAL A 11 -10.92 5.91 -14.60
CA VAL A 11 -10.44 5.72 -15.97
C VAL A 11 -9.06 5.07 -15.90
N TYR A 12 -8.00 5.83 -16.20
CA TYR A 12 -6.66 5.25 -16.22
C TYR A 12 -5.89 5.46 -14.93
N GLY A 13 -6.27 6.47 -14.16
CA GLY A 13 -5.69 6.67 -12.83
C GLY A 13 -4.23 7.09 -12.82
N ALA A 14 -3.82 7.91 -13.77
CA ALA A 14 -2.41 8.31 -13.86
C ALA A 14 -1.91 8.96 -12.58
N LEU A 15 -2.73 9.80 -11.97
CA LEU A 15 -2.42 10.41 -10.69
C LEU A 15 -3.13 9.68 -9.55
N ASP A 16 -4.42 9.52 -9.64
CA ASP A 16 -5.26 8.91 -8.61
C ASP A 16 -5.70 7.52 -9.07
N PRO A 17 -5.09 6.45 -8.60
CA PRO A 17 -4.11 6.41 -7.50
C PRO A 17 -2.68 6.04 -7.92
N SER A 18 -2.36 6.01 -9.19
CA SER A 18 -1.10 5.42 -9.63
C SER A 18 0.13 6.11 -9.08
N SER A 19 0.04 7.42 -8.77
CA SER A 19 1.16 8.12 -8.14
C SER A 19 1.47 7.54 -6.77
N ALA A 20 0.45 7.28 -5.95
CA ALA A 20 0.64 6.69 -4.63
C ALA A 20 1.06 5.23 -4.72
N THR A 21 0.55 4.49 -5.70
CA THR A 21 0.97 3.12 -5.95
C THR A 21 2.46 3.06 -6.26
N ALA A 22 2.93 3.95 -7.14
CA ALA A 22 4.34 4.02 -7.48
C ALA A 22 5.20 4.39 -6.27
N SER A 23 4.74 5.34 -5.46
CA SER A 23 5.44 5.74 -4.24
C SER A 23 5.54 4.58 -3.25
N MET A 24 4.46 3.84 -3.06
CA MET A 24 4.46 2.71 -2.13
C MET A 24 5.41 1.61 -2.60
N MET A 25 5.46 1.36 -3.90
CA MET A 25 6.39 0.38 -4.44
C MET A 25 7.84 0.81 -4.21
N GLU A 26 8.14 2.08 -4.39
CA GLU A 26 9.50 2.59 -4.16
C GLU A 26 9.88 2.54 -2.69
N VAL A 27 8.96 2.87 -1.78
CA VAL A 27 9.21 2.76 -0.35
C VAL A 27 9.48 1.32 0.03
N THR A 28 8.69 0.39 -0.49
CA THR A 28 8.89 -1.04 -0.23
C THR A 28 10.27 -1.49 -0.70
N ARG A 29 10.67 -1.06 -1.89
CA ARG A 29 11.98 -1.40 -2.43
C ARG A 29 13.09 -0.85 -1.54
N ALA A 30 12.98 0.40 -1.11
CA ALA A 30 14.00 1.04 -0.29
C ALA A 30 14.16 0.32 1.06
N ILE A 31 13.04 0.01 1.72
CA ILE A 31 13.07 -0.69 3.01
C ILE A 31 13.69 -2.08 2.84
N THR A 32 13.30 -2.79 1.80
CA THR A 32 13.83 -4.13 1.52
C THR A 32 15.34 -4.08 1.27
N SER A 33 15.81 -3.06 0.55
CA SER A 33 17.24 -2.89 0.30
C SER A 33 18.01 -2.69 1.58
N VAL A 34 17.50 -1.88 2.50
CA VAL A 34 18.15 -1.65 3.80
C VAL A 34 18.19 -2.94 4.61
N VAL A 35 17.10 -3.69 4.65
CA VAL A 35 17.05 -4.95 5.37
C VAL A 35 18.09 -5.93 4.83
N LYS A 36 18.19 -6.04 3.52
CA LYS A 36 19.16 -6.97 2.89
C LYS A 36 20.61 -6.54 3.10
N ALA A 37 20.86 -5.23 3.05
CA ALA A 37 22.24 -4.73 3.12
C ALA A 37 22.78 -4.74 4.55
N THR A 38 21.96 -4.48 5.55
CA THR A 38 22.41 -4.26 6.93
C THR A 38 21.89 -5.27 7.93
N GLY A 39 20.90 -6.10 7.55
CA GLY A 39 20.27 -7.02 8.49
C GLY A 39 19.31 -6.35 9.45
N TRP A 40 19.09 -5.03 9.29
CA TRP A 40 18.12 -4.32 10.12
C TRP A 40 16.71 -4.88 9.94
N ARG A 41 15.95 -4.90 11.01
CA ARG A 41 14.56 -5.32 10.97
C ARG A 41 13.71 -4.31 11.71
N PRO A 42 12.51 -3.98 11.19
CA PRO A 42 11.60 -3.14 11.96
C PRO A 42 11.11 -3.87 13.21
N ARG A 43 10.83 -3.11 14.26
CA ARG A 43 10.34 -3.69 15.52
C ARG A 43 8.98 -4.37 15.33
N ARG A 44 8.15 -3.82 14.48
CA ARG A 44 6.83 -4.39 14.18
C ARG A 44 6.75 -4.77 12.72
N THR A 45 5.98 -5.80 12.45
CA THR A 45 5.77 -6.24 11.06
C THR A 45 5.12 -5.13 10.24
N LEU A 46 5.62 -4.93 9.02
CA LEU A 46 5.03 -4.00 8.06
C LEU A 46 4.27 -4.80 7.01
N VAL A 47 3.01 -4.45 6.80
CA VAL A 47 2.17 -5.09 5.78
C VAL A 47 1.80 -4.02 4.77
N PHE A 48 2.14 -4.25 3.51
CA PHE A 48 1.79 -3.34 2.43
C PHE A 48 0.58 -3.89 1.71
N CYS A 49 -0.47 -3.08 1.64
CA CYS A 49 -1.76 -3.51 1.12
C CYS A 49 -2.16 -2.70 -0.10
N SER A 50 -2.88 -3.36 -1.00
CA SER A 50 -3.43 -2.73 -2.19
C SER A 50 -4.92 -3.03 -2.19
N TRP A 51 -5.74 -1.99 -2.11
CA TRP A 51 -7.19 -2.14 -1.97
C TRP A 51 -7.90 -1.89 -3.28
N GLY A 52 -9.14 -2.43 -3.39
CA GLY A 52 -10.01 -2.13 -4.50
C GLY A 52 -11.20 -1.31 -4.04
N ALA A 53 -11.95 -0.78 -5.01
CA ALA A 53 -13.23 -0.11 -4.81
C ALA A 53 -13.18 1.09 -3.87
N GLU A 54 -12.05 1.81 -3.84
CA GLU A 54 -11.97 3.06 -3.09
C GLU A 54 -12.90 4.10 -3.69
N GLU A 55 -12.90 4.20 -5.00
CA GLU A 55 -13.68 5.21 -5.70
C GLU A 55 -15.19 5.04 -5.49
N HIS A 56 -15.62 3.88 -5.06
CA HIS A 56 -17.02 3.59 -4.80
C HIS A 56 -17.39 3.77 -3.33
N GLY A 57 -16.48 4.25 -2.50
CA GLY A 57 -16.78 4.53 -1.10
C GLY A 57 -15.86 3.83 -0.11
N LEU A 58 -14.59 3.71 -0.42
CA LEU A 58 -13.59 3.13 0.46
C LEU A 58 -13.93 1.68 0.85
N LEU A 59 -14.47 0.91 -0.09
CA LEU A 59 -15.04 -0.39 0.25
C LEU A 59 -13.99 -1.41 0.67
N GLY A 60 -12.90 -1.52 -0.09
CA GLY A 60 -11.90 -2.55 0.17
C GLY A 60 -11.21 -2.38 1.52
N SER A 61 -10.73 -1.18 1.81
CA SER A 61 -10.06 -0.91 3.07
C SER A 61 -11.00 -1.03 4.26
N THR A 62 -12.24 -0.58 4.09
CA THR A 62 -13.24 -0.66 5.15
C THR A 62 -13.55 -2.13 5.49
N GLU A 63 -13.77 -2.94 4.48
CA GLU A 63 -14.02 -4.37 4.68
C GLU A 63 -12.84 -5.04 5.38
N PHE A 64 -11.63 -4.70 4.96
CA PHE A 64 -10.44 -5.27 5.57
C PHE A 64 -10.38 -4.95 7.06
N THR A 65 -10.70 -3.72 7.45
CA THR A 65 -10.59 -3.31 8.85
C THR A 65 -11.75 -3.73 9.72
N GLU A 66 -12.92 -3.96 9.14
CA GLU A 66 -14.15 -4.22 9.89
C GLU A 66 -14.19 -5.59 10.56
N VAL A 67 -13.76 -6.60 9.85
CA VAL A 67 -14.03 -7.98 10.25
C VAL A 67 -12.84 -8.63 10.92
N LYS A 68 -11.70 -8.06 10.73
CA LYS A 68 -10.45 -8.72 11.15
C LYS A 68 -10.01 -8.22 12.50
#